data_8af1eaa2fb28b459a49af7a66c878b44
#
_entry.id   8af1eaa2fb28b459a49af7a66c878b44
#
_cell.length_a   1.000
_cell.length_b   1.000
_cell.length_c   1.000
_cell.angle_alpha   90.00
_cell.angle_beta   90.00
_cell.angle_gamma   90.00
#
_symmetry.space_group_name_H-M   'P 1'
#
loop_
_entity.id
_entity.type
_entity.pdbx_description
1 polymer ?
#
loop_
_entity_poly.entity_id
_entity_poly.type
_entity_poly.pdbx_seq_one_letter_code
_entity_poly.pdbx_strand_id
1 'polypeptide(L)'
;VISKVSFLSSNLQHVTFECKEIGDCNFTTAIVDNVIFRCRRLHNVIFIKASGECVDFSKNILDTVDFSQSQLGHSNFRECQIRNSNFDNCYLYASHFTRAEFLSAKEISFIKSNLTAVMFDYVRMSTGNFKDCIT
;
A
#
# COMPACT_ATOMS: atom_id res chain seq x y z
N VAL A 1 -15.63 3.75 11.45
CA VAL A 1 -15.44 3.94 10.01
C VAL A 1 -14.99 5.36 9.75
N ILE A 2 -13.94 5.51 8.93
CA ILE A 2 -13.47 6.80 8.42
C ILE A 2 -13.79 6.80 6.93
N SER A 3 -14.58 7.74 6.45
CA SER A 3 -14.91 7.81 5.04
C SER A 3 -15.04 9.23 4.52
N LYS A 4 -14.70 9.41 3.25
CA LYS A 4 -14.79 10.69 2.52
C LYS A 4 -14.02 11.83 3.20
N VAL A 5 -12.85 11.48 3.80
CA VAL A 5 -11.96 12.44 4.46
C VAL A 5 -10.76 12.71 3.56
N SER A 6 -10.38 13.97 3.48
CA SER A 6 -9.15 14.37 2.81
C SER A 6 -8.04 14.58 3.82
N PHE A 7 -6.98 13.78 3.66
CA PHE A 7 -5.70 13.93 4.35
C PHE A 7 -4.61 14.46 3.39
N LEU A 8 -5.05 15.16 2.34
CA LEU A 8 -4.17 15.72 1.32
C LEU A 8 -3.06 16.55 1.96
N SER A 9 -1.81 16.24 1.65
CA SER A 9 -0.62 16.92 2.16
C SER A 9 -0.52 17.02 3.69
N SER A 10 -1.24 16.20 4.42
CA SER A 10 -1.20 16.18 5.89
C SER A 10 0.08 15.54 6.41
N ASN A 11 0.56 16.00 7.55
CA ASN A 11 1.60 15.32 8.30
C ASN A 11 0.96 14.37 9.32
N LEU A 12 1.07 13.07 9.07
CA LEU A 12 0.47 12.02 9.88
C LEU A 12 1.51 11.13 10.55
N GLN A 13 2.75 11.58 10.67
CA GLN A 13 3.84 10.79 11.26
C GLN A 13 3.44 10.21 12.61
N HIS A 14 3.70 8.92 12.82
CA HIS A 14 3.42 8.17 14.04
C HIS A 14 1.93 8.06 14.41
N VAL A 15 1.00 8.40 13.51
CA VAL A 15 -0.44 8.21 13.75
C VAL A 15 -0.80 6.73 13.65
N THR A 16 -1.66 6.28 14.53
CA THR A 16 -2.32 4.97 14.41
C THR A 16 -3.78 5.18 14.07
N PHE A 17 -4.21 4.66 12.93
CA PHE A 17 -5.62 4.55 12.57
C PHE A 17 -6.17 3.25 13.14
N GLU A 18 -6.96 3.36 14.18
CA GLU A 18 -7.60 2.21 14.82
C GLU A 18 -9.11 2.27 14.56
N CYS A 19 -9.53 1.60 13.49
CA CYS A 19 -10.90 1.65 13.02
C CYS A 19 -11.27 0.39 12.24
N LYS A 20 -12.54 0.21 11.97
CA LYS A 20 -13.02 -0.94 11.21
C LYS A 20 -12.71 -0.81 9.73
N GLU A 21 -12.84 0.38 9.18
CA GLU A 21 -12.73 0.64 7.75
C GLU A 21 -12.33 2.09 7.46
N ILE A 22 -11.47 2.25 6.44
CA ILE A 22 -11.19 3.55 5.81
C ILE A 22 -11.64 3.44 4.35
N GLY A 23 -12.53 4.33 3.92
CA GLY A 23 -13.08 4.32 2.58
C GLY A 23 -13.17 5.70 1.94
N ASP A 24 -13.01 5.77 0.62
CA ASP A 24 -13.15 7.03 -0.16
C ASP A 24 -12.28 8.17 0.40
N CYS A 25 -11.08 7.85 0.92
CA CYS A 25 -10.18 8.82 1.55
C CYS A 25 -8.98 9.13 0.68
N ASN A 26 -8.47 10.35 0.80
CA ASN A 26 -7.35 10.84 -0.01
C ASN A 26 -6.15 11.21 0.86
N PHE A 27 -5.06 10.43 0.73
CA PHE A 27 -3.76 10.67 1.36
C PHE A 27 -2.70 11.14 0.35
N THR A 28 -3.10 11.71 -0.78
CA THR A 28 -2.16 12.21 -1.79
C THR A 28 -1.18 13.19 -1.16
N THR A 29 0.11 12.97 -1.41
CA THR A 29 1.22 13.77 -0.85
C THR A 29 1.28 13.86 0.68
N ALA A 30 0.53 13.03 1.40
CA ALA A 30 0.63 12.97 2.85
C ALA A 30 1.97 12.40 3.31
N ILE A 31 2.44 12.84 4.47
CA ILE A 31 3.62 12.27 5.14
C ILE A 31 3.11 11.24 6.13
N VAL A 32 3.51 9.97 5.93
CA VAL A 32 2.96 8.80 6.64
C VAL A 32 4.04 7.95 7.34
N ASP A 33 5.20 8.53 7.69
CA ASP A 33 6.26 7.81 8.39
C ASP A 33 5.74 7.14 9.67
N ASN A 34 6.01 5.85 9.80
CA ASN A 34 5.61 5.05 10.96
C ASN A 34 4.09 5.09 11.26
N VAL A 35 3.26 5.35 10.27
CA VAL A 35 1.80 5.24 10.42
C VAL A 35 1.41 3.77 10.48
N ILE A 36 0.47 3.46 11.36
CA ILE A 36 -0.08 2.11 11.51
C ILE A 36 -1.57 2.13 11.15
N PHE A 37 -1.94 1.30 10.17
CA PHE A 37 -3.33 1.09 9.80
C PHE A 37 -3.87 -0.19 10.46
N ARG A 38 -4.37 -0.10 11.69
CA ARG A 38 -5.08 -1.20 12.38
C ARG A 38 -6.54 -1.19 11.99
N CYS A 39 -6.78 -1.39 10.71
CA CYS A 39 -8.10 -1.43 10.12
C CYS A 39 -8.34 -2.83 9.54
N ARG A 40 -9.59 -3.19 9.35
CA ARG A 40 -9.90 -4.43 8.64
C ARG A 40 -9.78 -4.24 7.14
N ARG A 41 -10.12 -3.04 6.64
CA ARG A 41 -10.20 -2.76 5.22
C ARG A 41 -9.90 -1.30 4.90
N LEU A 42 -9.14 -1.11 3.82
CA LEU A 42 -9.03 0.15 3.10
C LEU A 42 -9.63 -0.06 1.72
N HIS A 43 -10.62 0.74 1.32
CA HIS A 43 -11.22 0.64 0.00
C HIS A 43 -11.37 2.01 -0.66
N ASN A 44 -11.08 2.06 -1.97
CA ASN A 44 -11.13 3.31 -2.73
C ASN A 44 -10.32 4.44 -2.06
N VAL A 45 -9.08 4.12 -1.68
CA VAL A 45 -8.19 5.04 -0.96
C VAL A 45 -7.01 5.40 -1.85
N ILE A 46 -6.60 6.66 -1.83
CA ILE A 46 -5.55 7.20 -2.68
C ILE A 46 -4.33 7.58 -1.83
N PHE A 47 -3.17 7.01 -2.14
CA PHE A 47 -1.85 7.33 -1.57
C PHE A 47 -0.87 7.87 -2.62
N ILE A 48 -1.37 8.44 -3.71
CA ILE A 48 -0.52 8.95 -4.80
C ILE A 48 0.50 9.94 -4.25
N LYS A 49 1.79 9.69 -4.53
CA LYS A 49 2.91 10.53 -4.05
C LYS A 49 2.97 10.68 -2.52
N ALA A 50 2.31 9.83 -1.77
CA ALA A 50 2.51 9.80 -0.33
C ALA A 50 3.96 9.40 -0.02
N SER A 51 4.50 9.93 1.06
CA SER A 51 5.85 9.61 1.49
C SER A 51 5.88 9.15 2.94
N GLY A 52 6.56 8.03 3.20
CA GLY A 52 6.75 7.52 4.54
C GLY A 52 7.47 6.19 4.55
N GLU A 53 8.38 6.04 5.49
CA GLU A 53 9.02 4.77 5.76
C GLU A 53 8.31 4.02 6.90
N CYS A 54 8.47 2.70 6.91
CA CYS A 54 7.93 1.84 7.96
C CYS A 54 6.42 1.98 8.19
N VAL A 55 5.64 2.19 7.13
CA VAL A 55 4.18 2.20 7.23
C VAL A 55 3.67 0.78 7.40
N ASP A 56 2.76 0.58 8.34
CA ASP A 56 2.20 -0.75 8.62
C ASP A 56 0.77 -0.87 8.06
N PHE A 57 0.65 -1.64 6.98
CA PHE A 57 -0.62 -2.04 6.35
C PHE A 57 -0.98 -3.50 6.64
N SER A 58 -0.20 -4.20 7.48
CA SER A 58 -0.34 -5.65 7.63
C SER A 58 -1.76 -6.09 7.98
N LYS A 59 -2.13 -7.26 7.46
CA LYS A 59 -3.42 -7.93 7.71
C LYS A 59 -4.67 -7.15 7.25
N ASN A 60 -4.49 -6.07 6.50
CA ASN A 60 -5.62 -5.34 5.93
C ASN A 60 -6.09 -5.96 4.60
N ILE A 61 -7.35 -5.78 4.30
CA ILE A 61 -7.88 -5.91 2.94
C ILE A 61 -7.69 -4.57 2.25
N LEU A 62 -6.84 -4.55 1.21
CA LEU A 62 -6.58 -3.39 0.37
C LEU A 62 -7.32 -3.57 -0.96
N ASP A 63 -8.42 -2.85 -1.13
CA ASP A 63 -9.30 -3.00 -2.29
C ASP A 63 -9.45 -1.66 -3.02
N THR A 64 -9.01 -1.60 -4.26
CA THR A 64 -9.01 -0.36 -5.04
C THR A 64 -8.21 0.74 -4.34
N VAL A 65 -6.97 0.44 -3.98
CA VAL A 65 -6.05 1.40 -3.36
C VAL A 65 -4.98 1.81 -4.38
N ASP A 66 -4.79 3.10 -4.54
CA ASP A 66 -3.77 3.63 -5.46
C ASP A 66 -2.54 4.12 -4.69
N PHE A 67 -1.46 3.36 -4.78
CA PHE A 67 -0.17 3.69 -4.20
C PHE A 67 0.80 4.32 -5.20
N SER A 68 0.36 4.61 -6.43
CA SER A 68 1.27 5.03 -7.48
C SER A 68 2.12 6.24 -7.10
N GLN A 69 3.38 6.22 -7.53
CA GLN A 69 4.38 7.26 -7.27
C GLN A 69 4.69 7.50 -5.78
N SER A 70 4.27 6.61 -4.87
CA SER A 70 4.53 6.75 -3.44
C SER A 70 5.96 6.31 -3.06
N GLN A 71 6.46 6.85 -1.96
CA GLN A 71 7.73 6.50 -1.33
C GLN A 71 7.42 5.75 -0.03
N LEU A 72 7.40 4.41 -0.08
CA LEU A 72 6.96 3.55 1.02
C LEU A 72 8.02 2.47 1.35
N GLY A 73 9.28 2.87 1.44
CA GLY A 73 10.35 1.96 1.82
C GLY A 73 10.15 1.33 3.21
N HIS A 74 10.65 0.10 3.39
CA HIS A 74 10.54 -0.65 4.65
C HIS A 74 9.13 -0.86 5.16
N SER A 75 8.11 -0.69 4.33
CA SER A 75 6.70 -0.81 4.74
C SER A 75 6.24 -2.26 4.81
N ASN A 76 5.23 -2.49 5.63
CA ASN A 76 4.75 -3.81 5.98
C ASN A 76 3.38 -4.09 5.34
N PHE A 77 3.36 -4.98 4.34
CA PHE A 77 2.16 -5.48 3.67
C PHE A 77 1.92 -6.98 3.95
N ARG A 78 2.49 -7.51 5.03
CA ARG A 78 2.36 -8.93 5.38
C ARG A 78 0.89 -9.32 5.56
N GLU A 79 0.54 -10.48 5.03
CA GLU A 79 -0.79 -11.07 5.18
C GLU A 79 -1.92 -10.16 4.68
N CYS A 80 -1.62 -9.16 3.84
CA CYS A 80 -2.65 -8.36 3.18
C CYS A 80 -3.40 -9.17 2.14
N GLN A 81 -4.68 -8.91 2.00
CA GLN A 81 -5.46 -9.29 0.82
C GLN A 81 -5.55 -8.07 -0.10
N ILE A 82 -4.95 -8.14 -1.27
CA ILE A 82 -4.79 -7.00 -2.18
C ILE A 82 -5.62 -7.24 -3.44
N ARG A 83 -6.51 -6.30 -3.76
CA ARG A 83 -7.40 -6.36 -4.92
C ARG A 83 -7.41 -5.03 -5.66
N ASN A 84 -7.42 -5.08 -6.99
CA ASN A 84 -7.62 -3.91 -7.85
C ASN A 84 -6.73 -2.70 -7.49
N SER A 85 -5.57 -2.95 -6.90
CA SER A 85 -4.69 -1.89 -6.38
C SER A 85 -3.49 -1.67 -7.29
N ASN A 86 -2.93 -0.47 -7.24
CA ASN A 86 -1.87 -0.01 -8.13
C ASN A 86 -0.62 0.37 -7.35
N PHE A 87 0.53 -0.21 -7.71
CA PHE A 87 1.85 0.07 -7.13
C PHE A 87 2.83 0.62 -8.17
N ASP A 88 2.37 1.23 -9.25
CA ASP A 88 3.26 1.74 -10.30
C ASP A 88 4.13 2.89 -9.82
N ASN A 89 5.38 2.90 -10.25
CA ASN A 89 6.35 3.93 -9.90
C ASN A 89 6.55 4.10 -8.38
N CYS A 90 6.30 3.05 -7.59
CA CYS A 90 6.50 3.07 -6.15
C CYS A 90 7.96 2.82 -5.77
N TYR A 91 8.42 3.46 -4.72
CA TYR A 91 9.63 3.08 -4.02
C TYR A 91 9.25 2.18 -2.84
N LEU A 92 9.50 0.86 -3.00
CA LEU A 92 9.15 -0.18 -2.02
C LEU A 92 10.37 -0.89 -1.45
N TYR A 93 11.54 -0.24 -1.51
CA TYR A 93 12.80 -0.83 -1.03
C TYR A 93 12.64 -1.51 0.33
N ALA A 94 13.09 -2.76 0.44
CA ALA A 94 13.06 -3.58 1.65
C ALA A 94 11.66 -3.72 2.31
N SER A 95 10.58 -3.54 1.55
CA SER A 95 9.22 -3.76 2.05
C SER A 95 8.84 -5.24 2.09
N HIS A 96 7.86 -5.60 2.91
CA HIS A 96 7.47 -6.98 3.19
C HIS A 96 6.07 -7.27 2.68
N PHE A 97 5.95 -8.21 1.73
CA PHE A 97 4.69 -8.78 1.24
C PHE A 97 4.51 -10.25 1.65
N THR A 98 5.28 -10.74 2.61
CA THR A 98 5.24 -12.12 3.05
C THR A 98 3.80 -12.57 3.35
N ARG A 99 3.36 -13.67 2.73
CA ARG A 99 2.00 -14.22 2.83
C ARG A 99 0.89 -13.29 2.34
N ALA A 100 1.19 -12.26 1.57
CA ALA A 100 0.15 -11.46 0.93
C ALA A 100 -0.56 -12.26 -0.15
N GLU A 101 -1.83 -11.99 -0.36
CA GLU A 101 -2.66 -12.60 -1.39
C GLU A 101 -3.16 -11.52 -2.36
N PHE A 102 -2.75 -11.62 -3.62
CA PHE A 102 -3.21 -10.74 -4.69
C PHE A 102 -4.39 -11.41 -5.40
N LEU A 103 -5.59 -10.98 -5.06
CA LEU A 103 -6.85 -11.66 -5.38
C LEU A 103 -7.63 -11.01 -6.55
N SER A 104 -6.99 -10.13 -7.30
CA SER A 104 -7.64 -9.45 -8.41
C SER A 104 -7.82 -10.37 -9.62
N ALA A 105 -8.96 -10.22 -10.30
CA ALA A 105 -9.14 -10.74 -11.65
C ALA A 105 -8.36 -9.94 -12.70
N LYS A 106 -8.00 -8.69 -12.36
CA LYS A 106 -7.12 -7.84 -13.17
C LYS A 106 -5.68 -7.96 -12.69
N GLU A 107 -4.76 -7.73 -13.60
CA GLU A 107 -3.33 -7.72 -13.31
C GLU A 107 -3.00 -6.65 -12.24
N ILE A 108 -2.29 -7.08 -11.20
CA ILE A 108 -1.71 -6.15 -10.24
C ILE A 108 -0.45 -5.55 -10.86
N SER A 109 -0.33 -4.24 -10.82
CA SER A 109 0.75 -3.54 -11.49
C SER A 109 1.78 -2.97 -10.52
N PHE A 110 3.06 -3.24 -10.82
CA PHE A 110 4.26 -2.71 -10.17
C PHE A 110 5.18 -2.03 -11.19
N ILE A 111 4.65 -1.57 -12.33
CA ILE A 111 5.46 -1.03 -13.42
C ILE A 111 6.40 0.08 -12.93
N LYS A 112 7.68 -0.02 -13.29
CA LYS A 112 8.74 0.95 -12.94
C LYS A 112 8.94 1.16 -11.44
N SER A 113 8.55 0.21 -10.60
CA SER A 113 8.75 0.31 -9.16
C SER A 113 10.13 -0.18 -8.73
N ASN A 114 10.64 0.38 -7.65
CA ASN A 114 11.84 -0.13 -7.01
C ASN A 114 11.44 -1.22 -5.99
N LEU A 115 11.74 -2.47 -6.35
CA LEU A 115 11.46 -3.66 -5.56
C LEU A 115 12.73 -4.26 -4.95
N THR A 116 13.82 -3.51 -4.87
CA THR A 116 15.08 -4.00 -4.29
C THR A 116 14.87 -4.45 -2.85
N ALA A 117 15.33 -5.65 -2.54
CA ALA A 117 15.20 -6.28 -1.22
C ALA A 117 13.75 -6.46 -0.73
N VAL A 118 12.75 -6.37 -1.60
CA VAL A 118 11.35 -6.68 -1.24
C VAL A 118 11.20 -8.18 -0.98
N MET A 119 10.49 -8.53 0.08
CA MET A 119 10.20 -9.92 0.42
C MET A 119 8.82 -10.32 -0.07
N PHE A 120 8.78 -11.30 -0.98
CA PHE A 120 7.57 -11.91 -1.54
C PHE A 120 7.41 -13.38 -1.10
N ASP A 121 7.94 -13.76 0.07
CA ASP A 121 7.85 -15.13 0.54
C ASP A 121 6.41 -15.57 0.74
N TYR A 122 6.06 -16.75 0.23
CA TYR A 122 4.73 -17.33 0.34
C TYR A 122 3.58 -16.47 -0.20
N VAL A 123 3.87 -15.55 -1.12
CA VAL A 123 2.85 -14.73 -1.80
C VAL A 123 2.02 -15.59 -2.74
N ARG A 124 0.70 -15.34 -2.77
CA ARG A 124 -0.20 -15.89 -3.76
C ARG A 124 -0.57 -14.81 -4.77
N MET A 125 -0.12 -14.98 -6.00
CA MET A 125 -0.38 -14.06 -7.10
C MET A 125 -0.53 -14.88 -8.39
N SER A 126 -1.65 -14.75 -9.06
CA SER A 126 -1.89 -15.43 -10.35
C SER A 126 -1.27 -14.66 -11.53
N THR A 127 -1.35 -13.34 -11.49
CA THR A 127 -0.83 -12.45 -12.53
C THR A 127 -0.28 -11.17 -11.90
N GLY A 128 0.84 -10.68 -12.42
CA GLY A 128 1.43 -9.43 -11.97
C GLY A 128 2.29 -8.80 -13.06
N ASN A 129 2.23 -7.49 -13.18
CA ASN A 129 3.03 -6.75 -14.14
C ASN A 129 4.20 -6.07 -13.43
N PHE A 130 5.40 -6.59 -13.69
CA PHE A 130 6.66 -6.10 -13.11
C PHE A 130 7.54 -5.43 -14.17
N LYS A 131 6.95 -4.90 -15.23
CA LYS A 131 7.70 -4.27 -16.32
C LYS A 131 8.55 -3.12 -15.80
N ASP A 132 9.82 -3.10 -16.23
CA ASP A 132 10.79 -2.05 -15.92
C ASP A 132 11.04 -1.83 -14.41
N CYS A 133 10.75 -2.85 -13.56
CA CYS A 133 11.08 -2.78 -12.13
C CYS A 133 12.58 -2.85 -11.88
N ILE A 134 13.00 -2.21 -10.80
CA ILE A 134 14.34 -2.38 -10.22
C ILE A 134 14.25 -3.46 -9.13
N THR A 135 15.10 -4.45 -9.21
CA THR A 135 15.13 -5.57 -8.26
C THR A 135 16.52 -5.77 -7.66
#